data_e3c58fd54b1c6dc7080a8f46aa9508ea
#
_entry.id   e3c58fd54b1c6dc7080a8f46aa9508ea
#
_cell.length_a   1.000
_cell.length_b   1.000
_cell.length_c   1.000
_cell.angle_alpha   90.00
_cell.angle_beta   90.00
_cell.angle_gamma   90.00
#
_symmetry.space_group_name_H-M   'P 1'
#
loop_
_entity.id
_entity.type
_entity.pdbx_description
1 polymer ?
#
loop_
_entity_poly.entity_id
_entity_poly.type
_entity_poly.pdbx_seq_one_letter_code
_entity_poly.pdbx_strand_id
1 'polypeptide(L)'
;MQECYLPTGNEWVSLPTLQACTGALESFSFLHMGHKGLIEQRGGASLPLMTPFFETEGERASLQSLTWGRKSDWIPTFCGTAGSLAVEGMLLAPVGERGFLYQLTVRSTSDKPLSSTFGLEGCWASAWHCVNEDKEIDGARRCYTSLWNDSLIFDMRCGLPLFAFAPMMDQPCSSTFQETDAGIVYRLAHDCTLEPGEAVTVTFYWGVGFEEVAAATSAKEMLRQGWQHELQVTTDWLDARRWPIPDAQLERLYNTNLFFCLFYSAGITLDTEELVLVTSRSPRYYVSAAYWDRDSLLWSFPTVVDAD
;
A
#
# COMPACT_ATOMS: atom_id res chain seq x y z
N MET A 1 -5.85 14.95 -18.19
CA MET A 1 -6.42 13.59 -18.02
C MET A 1 -6.92 13.51 -16.60
N GLN A 2 -8.09 12.95 -16.38
CA GLN A 2 -8.58 12.71 -15.01
C GLN A 2 -7.70 11.60 -14.42
N GLU A 3 -7.11 11.83 -13.25
CA GLU A 3 -6.33 10.82 -12.56
C GLU A 3 -7.23 9.61 -12.25
N CYS A 4 -6.74 8.44 -12.55
CA CYS A 4 -7.44 7.19 -12.28
C CYS A 4 -6.75 6.50 -11.10
N TYR A 5 -7.49 6.26 -10.03
CA TYR A 5 -7.02 5.54 -8.86
C TYR A 5 -7.49 4.09 -8.88
N LEU A 6 -6.63 3.20 -8.40
CA LEU A 6 -6.89 1.77 -8.29
C LEU A 6 -6.92 1.38 -6.81
N PRO A 7 -8.10 1.46 -6.14
CA PRO A 7 -8.19 1.12 -4.73
C PRO A 7 -7.90 -0.36 -4.49
N THR A 8 -7.22 -0.66 -3.38
CA THR A 8 -7.02 -1.99 -2.81
C THR A 8 -6.93 -1.88 -1.30
N GLY A 9 -6.78 -2.97 -0.59
CA GLY A 9 -6.67 -3.01 0.87
C GLY A 9 -7.07 -4.37 1.42
N ASN A 10 -7.00 -4.48 2.74
CA ASN A 10 -7.48 -5.60 3.54
C ASN A 10 -8.25 -5.06 4.76
N GLU A 11 -8.57 -5.91 5.72
CA GLU A 11 -9.28 -5.51 6.94
C GLU A 11 -8.51 -4.51 7.83
N TRP A 12 -7.17 -4.43 7.72
CA TRP A 12 -6.33 -3.55 8.52
C TRP A 12 -6.04 -2.21 7.83
N VAL A 13 -5.68 -2.25 6.55
CA VAL A 13 -5.24 -1.07 5.80
C VAL A 13 -6.07 -0.86 4.55
N SER A 14 -6.34 0.37 4.21
CA SER A 14 -6.90 0.77 2.92
C SER A 14 -5.92 1.61 2.12
N LEU A 15 -5.81 1.31 0.84
CA LEU A 15 -4.88 1.90 -0.13
C LEU A 15 -5.70 2.52 -1.27
N PRO A 16 -6.39 3.66 -1.01
CA PRO A 16 -7.38 4.20 -1.94
C PRO A 16 -6.78 4.97 -3.13
N THR A 17 -5.49 5.31 -3.06
CA THR A 17 -4.87 6.34 -3.90
C THR A 17 -3.68 5.84 -4.70
N LEU A 18 -3.71 4.58 -5.15
CA LEU A 18 -2.74 4.05 -6.10
C LEU A 18 -2.99 4.65 -7.50
N GLN A 19 -2.04 5.45 -7.99
CA GLN A 19 -2.14 6.15 -9.27
C GLN A 19 -1.87 5.23 -10.46
N ALA A 20 -2.80 5.15 -11.39
CA ALA A 20 -2.67 4.33 -12.59
C ALA A 20 -1.61 4.86 -13.58
N CYS A 21 -1.25 6.15 -13.55
CA CYS A 21 -0.28 6.74 -14.47
C CYS A 21 1.18 6.58 -14.03
N THR A 22 1.45 6.39 -12.76
CA THR A 22 2.81 6.36 -12.19
C THR A 22 3.12 5.13 -11.36
N GLY A 23 2.11 4.37 -10.91
CA GLY A 23 2.27 3.34 -9.90
C GLY A 23 2.48 3.89 -8.48
N ALA A 24 2.45 5.21 -8.30
CA ALA A 24 2.66 5.82 -6.99
C ALA A 24 1.45 5.62 -6.07
N LEU A 25 1.71 5.42 -4.78
CA LEU A 25 0.72 5.46 -3.72
C LEU A 25 0.80 6.82 -3.02
N GLU A 26 -0.26 7.63 -3.13
CA GLU A 26 -0.30 8.97 -2.50
C GLU A 26 -0.50 8.90 -1.00
N SER A 27 -1.32 7.93 -0.57
CA SER A 27 -1.66 7.75 0.84
C SER A 27 -2.10 6.33 1.14
N PHE A 28 -2.04 5.94 2.41
CA PHE A 28 -2.75 4.79 2.95
C PHE A 28 -3.43 5.18 4.26
N SER A 29 -4.41 4.39 4.67
CA SER A 29 -5.17 4.67 5.88
C SER A 29 -5.55 3.40 6.64
N PHE A 30 -5.86 3.59 7.92
CA PHE A 30 -6.32 2.55 8.85
C PHE A 30 -7.31 3.14 9.86
N LEU A 31 -8.12 2.28 10.48
CA LEU A 31 -9.05 2.66 11.52
C LEU A 31 -8.35 2.75 12.88
N HIS A 32 -8.76 3.73 13.70
CA HIS A 32 -8.22 3.97 15.03
C HIS A 32 -9.33 4.39 15.99
N MET A 33 -9.60 3.57 17.02
CA MET A 33 -10.71 3.81 17.94
C MET A 33 -10.50 5.05 18.80
N GLY A 34 -9.30 5.27 19.32
CA GLY A 34 -8.95 6.44 20.12
C GLY A 34 -9.17 7.78 19.41
N HIS A 35 -9.07 7.80 18.07
CA HIS A 35 -9.42 8.93 17.21
C HIS A 35 -10.82 8.81 16.58
N LYS A 36 -11.55 7.74 16.88
CA LYS A 36 -12.93 7.50 16.42
C LYS A 36 -13.09 7.65 14.91
N GLY A 37 -12.18 7.05 14.14
CA GLY A 37 -12.29 7.12 12.70
C GLY A 37 -11.07 6.64 11.94
N LEU A 38 -10.88 7.23 10.76
CA LEU A 38 -9.83 6.90 9.82
C LEU A 38 -8.62 7.82 10.03
N ILE A 39 -7.43 7.23 10.12
CA ILE A 39 -6.17 7.96 10.07
C ILE A 39 -5.53 7.71 8.71
N GLU A 40 -5.26 8.77 7.97
CA GLU A 40 -4.61 8.74 6.65
C GLU A 40 -3.19 9.27 6.75
N GLN A 41 -2.25 8.52 6.18
CA GLN A 41 -0.87 8.93 5.95
C GLN A 41 -0.75 9.51 4.55
N ARG A 42 -0.32 10.76 4.40
CA ARG A 42 -0.25 11.45 3.10
C ARG A 42 1.18 11.73 2.70
N GLY A 43 1.42 11.60 1.40
CA GLY A 43 2.62 12.07 0.73
C GLY A 43 2.67 13.58 0.57
N GLY A 44 3.81 14.10 0.09
CA GLY A 44 3.99 15.50 -0.26
C GLY A 44 3.42 15.84 -1.64
N ALA A 45 3.20 17.14 -1.88
CA ALA A 45 2.63 17.61 -3.14
C ALA A 45 3.51 17.29 -4.37
N SER A 46 4.84 17.28 -4.20
CA SER A 46 5.79 17.00 -5.27
C SER A 46 6.29 15.56 -5.28
N LEU A 47 6.16 14.86 -4.17
CA LEU A 47 6.59 13.46 -4.04
C LEU A 47 5.52 12.71 -3.23
N PRO A 48 4.80 11.75 -3.84
CA PRO A 48 3.83 10.91 -3.17
C PRO A 48 4.42 10.15 -1.98
N LEU A 49 3.55 9.51 -1.21
CA LEU A 49 3.98 8.73 -0.05
C LEU A 49 4.94 7.60 -0.46
N MET A 50 4.67 6.93 -1.58
CA MET A 50 5.53 5.90 -2.16
C MET A 50 5.48 6.00 -3.68
N THR A 51 6.64 5.99 -4.33
CA THR A 51 6.76 6.05 -5.78
C THR A 51 7.83 5.05 -6.23
N PRO A 52 7.53 4.14 -7.16
CA PRO A 52 8.56 3.30 -7.75
C PRO A 52 9.53 4.16 -8.55
N PHE A 53 10.83 3.89 -8.41
CA PHE A 53 11.84 4.57 -9.18
C PHE A 53 12.81 3.57 -9.83
N PHE A 54 13.42 4.00 -10.93
CA PHE A 54 14.35 3.21 -11.73
C PHE A 54 15.49 4.08 -12.22
N GLU A 55 16.70 3.55 -12.16
CA GLU A 55 17.91 4.17 -12.68
C GLU A 55 18.68 3.12 -13.48
N THR A 56 19.23 3.49 -14.63
CA THR A 56 20.07 2.65 -15.46
C THR A 56 21.35 3.40 -15.81
N GLU A 57 22.52 2.78 -15.61
CA GLU A 57 23.83 3.43 -15.82
C GLU A 57 23.98 4.76 -15.05
N GLY A 58 23.31 4.87 -13.89
CA GLY A 58 23.31 6.07 -13.04
C GLY A 58 22.34 7.18 -13.49
N GLU A 59 21.59 6.97 -14.55
CA GLU A 59 20.61 7.94 -15.05
C GLU A 59 19.16 7.51 -14.67
N ARG A 60 18.34 8.50 -14.28
CA ARG A 60 16.93 8.28 -13.96
C ARG A 60 16.13 7.86 -15.19
N ALA A 61 15.43 6.76 -15.10
CA ALA A 61 14.52 6.26 -16.11
C ALA A 61 13.06 6.42 -15.67
N SER A 62 12.26 7.09 -16.48
CA SER A 62 10.83 7.27 -16.18
C SER A 62 10.04 6.02 -16.53
N LEU A 63 9.13 5.62 -15.64
CA LEU A 63 8.18 4.55 -15.89
C LEU A 63 7.16 4.96 -16.95
N GLN A 64 7.00 4.16 -17.99
CA GLN A 64 6.17 4.46 -19.16
C GLN A 64 5.31 3.26 -19.56
N SER A 65 4.28 3.55 -20.36
CA SER A 65 3.43 2.53 -21.01
C SER A 65 2.79 1.54 -20.01
N LEU A 66 2.34 2.06 -18.86
CA LEU A 66 1.71 1.27 -17.82
C LEU A 66 0.42 0.60 -18.32
N THR A 67 0.38 -0.70 -18.24
CA THR A 67 -0.82 -1.52 -18.45
C THR A 67 -1.19 -2.21 -17.15
N TRP A 68 -2.41 -2.00 -16.69
CA TRP A 68 -2.90 -2.51 -15.42
C TRP A 68 -3.78 -3.74 -15.57
N GLY A 69 -3.65 -4.64 -14.62
CA GLY A 69 -4.53 -5.77 -14.36
C GLY A 69 -4.91 -5.85 -12.89
N ARG A 70 -5.82 -6.76 -12.57
CA ARG A 70 -6.14 -7.15 -11.20
C ARG A 70 -6.11 -8.68 -11.10
N LYS A 71 -5.33 -9.20 -10.16
CA LYS A 71 -5.38 -10.61 -9.80
C LYS A 71 -6.53 -10.82 -8.82
N SER A 72 -7.33 -11.89 -9.04
CA SER A 72 -8.56 -12.19 -8.27
C SER A 72 -9.47 -10.96 -8.10
N ASP A 73 -9.58 -10.12 -9.16
CA ASP A 73 -10.40 -8.90 -9.24
C ASP A 73 -10.10 -7.82 -8.19
N TRP A 74 -9.10 -8.01 -7.33
CA TRP A 74 -8.79 -7.08 -6.24
C TRP A 74 -7.35 -6.60 -6.18
N ILE A 75 -6.37 -7.44 -6.43
CA ILE A 75 -4.94 -7.14 -6.26
C ILE A 75 -4.41 -6.43 -7.51
N PRO A 76 -4.07 -5.13 -7.46
CA PRO A 76 -3.53 -4.40 -8.61
C PRO A 76 -2.16 -4.94 -9.04
N THR A 77 -2.01 -5.16 -10.33
CA THR A 77 -0.74 -5.48 -10.97
C THR A 77 -0.53 -4.60 -12.19
N PHE A 78 0.71 -4.28 -12.50
CA PHE A 78 1.02 -3.55 -13.72
C PHE A 78 2.25 -4.11 -14.42
N CYS A 79 2.34 -3.84 -15.71
CA CYS A 79 3.58 -3.95 -16.49
C CYS A 79 3.81 -2.67 -17.28
N GLY A 80 5.09 -2.37 -17.53
CA GLY A 80 5.53 -1.15 -18.21
C GLY A 80 7.00 -1.22 -18.55
N THR A 81 7.58 -0.09 -18.91
CA THR A 81 9.00 0.04 -19.25
C THR A 81 9.63 1.24 -18.54
N ALA A 82 10.93 1.13 -18.22
CA ALA A 82 11.73 2.23 -17.69
C ALA A 82 13.13 2.16 -18.32
N GLY A 83 13.37 3.02 -19.31
CA GLY A 83 14.61 2.94 -20.12
C GLY A 83 14.78 1.55 -20.75
N SER A 84 15.91 0.88 -20.44
CA SER A 84 16.22 -0.47 -20.88
C SER A 84 15.71 -1.58 -19.94
N LEU A 85 14.69 -1.28 -19.13
CA LEU A 85 14.07 -2.23 -18.22
C LEU A 85 12.61 -2.49 -18.64
N ALA A 86 12.20 -3.76 -18.70
CA ALA A 86 10.81 -4.16 -18.58
C ALA A 86 10.50 -4.26 -17.09
N VAL A 87 9.38 -3.68 -16.68
CA VAL A 87 8.99 -3.54 -15.28
C VAL A 87 7.64 -4.21 -15.05
N GLU A 88 7.54 -4.98 -13.99
CA GLU A 88 6.28 -5.49 -13.46
C GLU A 88 6.15 -5.04 -11.99
N GLY A 89 4.94 -4.71 -11.58
CA GLY A 89 4.65 -4.33 -10.20
C GLY A 89 3.36 -4.94 -9.69
N MET A 90 3.30 -5.12 -8.38
CA MET A 90 2.12 -5.60 -7.66
C MET A 90 2.02 -4.88 -6.33
N LEU A 91 0.79 -4.45 -5.97
CA LEU A 91 0.47 -3.93 -4.66
C LEU A 91 -0.53 -4.87 -3.98
N LEU A 92 -0.11 -5.52 -2.91
CA LEU A 92 -0.91 -6.50 -2.18
C LEU A 92 -1.06 -6.08 -0.72
N ALA A 93 -2.27 -6.00 -0.21
CA ALA A 93 -2.57 -5.98 1.22
C ALA A 93 -3.06 -7.38 1.61
N PRO A 94 -2.21 -8.23 2.22
CA PRO A 94 -2.57 -9.61 2.51
C PRO A 94 -3.69 -9.68 3.55
N VAL A 95 -4.63 -10.59 3.36
CA VAL A 95 -5.69 -10.84 4.33
C VAL A 95 -5.09 -11.43 5.61
N GLY A 96 -5.47 -10.90 6.77
CA GLY A 96 -4.94 -11.28 8.08
C GLY A 96 -3.74 -10.42 8.54
N GLU A 97 -3.06 -9.74 7.65
CA GLU A 97 -1.80 -9.06 7.95
C GLU A 97 -1.97 -7.55 8.19
N ARG A 98 -1.26 -7.01 9.19
CA ARG A 98 -1.27 -5.58 9.54
C ARG A 98 -0.32 -4.81 8.64
N GLY A 99 -0.65 -4.74 7.36
CA GLY A 99 0.23 -4.06 6.41
C GLY A 99 -0.08 -4.38 4.96
N PHE A 100 0.90 -4.10 4.14
CA PHE A 100 0.84 -4.35 2.70
C PHE A 100 2.24 -4.55 2.14
N LEU A 101 2.34 -5.09 0.95
CA LEU A 101 3.59 -5.21 0.22
C LEU A 101 3.51 -4.52 -1.14
N TYR A 102 4.63 -3.93 -1.56
CA TYR A 102 4.83 -3.44 -2.91
C TYR A 102 5.97 -4.23 -3.54
N GLN A 103 5.66 -5.02 -4.56
CA GLN A 103 6.63 -5.82 -5.29
C GLN A 103 6.99 -5.16 -6.61
N LEU A 104 8.28 -5.15 -6.93
CA LEU A 104 8.81 -4.72 -8.21
C LEU A 104 9.67 -5.83 -8.80
N THR A 105 9.41 -6.19 -10.05
CA THR A 105 10.27 -7.06 -10.86
C THR A 105 10.80 -6.26 -12.02
N VAL A 106 12.11 -6.22 -12.19
CA VAL A 106 12.76 -5.59 -13.34
C VAL A 106 13.48 -6.66 -14.15
N ARG A 107 13.40 -6.53 -15.48
CA ARG A 107 14.08 -7.39 -16.43
C ARG A 107 14.88 -6.54 -17.42
N SER A 108 16.16 -6.86 -17.62
CA SER A 108 16.97 -6.21 -18.66
C SER A 108 16.43 -6.51 -20.06
N THR A 109 16.21 -5.46 -20.85
CA THR A 109 15.95 -5.54 -22.30
C THR A 109 17.17 -5.13 -23.12
N SER A 110 18.30 -4.83 -22.45
CA SER A 110 19.57 -4.56 -23.08
C SER A 110 20.20 -5.85 -23.64
N ASP A 111 21.03 -5.71 -24.68
CA ASP A 111 21.87 -6.78 -25.22
C ASP A 111 23.23 -6.91 -24.51
N LYS A 112 23.48 -6.08 -23.48
CA LYS A 112 24.69 -6.06 -22.66
C LYS A 112 24.33 -6.03 -21.17
N PRO A 113 25.26 -6.43 -20.29
CA PRO A 113 25.08 -6.24 -18.86
C PRO A 113 24.72 -4.80 -18.54
N LEU A 114 23.71 -4.60 -17.69
CA LEU A 114 23.12 -3.31 -17.35
C LEU A 114 23.22 -3.07 -15.85
N SER A 115 23.94 -2.02 -15.45
CA SER A 115 23.90 -1.54 -14.07
C SER A 115 22.58 -0.85 -13.79
N SER A 116 21.87 -1.28 -12.77
CA SER A 116 20.53 -0.77 -12.43
C SER A 116 20.37 -0.57 -10.94
N THR A 117 19.71 0.52 -10.57
CA THR A 117 19.21 0.79 -9.22
C THR A 117 17.70 1.00 -9.30
N PHE A 118 16.93 0.31 -8.49
CA PHE A 118 15.48 0.49 -8.45
C PHE A 118 14.91 0.26 -7.05
N GLY A 119 13.72 0.76 -6.81
CA GLY A 119 13.07 0.61 -5.51
C GLY A 119 11.91 1.55 -5.30
N LEU A 120 11.72 1.95 -4.05
CA LEU A 120 10.69 2.90 -3.64
C LEU A 120 11.33 4.15 -3.03
N GLU A 121 10.84 5.31 -3.41
CA GLU A 121 11.12 6.58 -2.77
C GLU A 121 9.81 7.28 -2.43
N GLY A 122 9.83 8.18 -1.48
CA GLY A 122 8.61 8.87 -1.09
C GLY A 122 8.84 9.98 -0.08
N CYS A 123 7.75 10.65 0.25
CA CYS A 123 7.71 11.67 1.30
C CYS A 123 6.53 11.40 2.22
N TRP A 124 6.79 11.21 3.50
CA TRP A 124 5.73 11.25 4.51
C TRP A 124 5.54 12.68 4.99
N ALA A 125 4.58 13.37 4.40
CA ALA A 125 4.36 14.79 4.65
C ALA A 125 3.46 15.05 5.85
N SER A 126 2.38 14.27 6.04
CA SER A 126 1.38 14.54 7.07
C SER A 126 0.58 13.31 7.45
N ALA A 127 -0.06 13.37 8.63
CA ALA A 127 -1.06 12.41 9.10
C ALA A 127 -2.37 13.15 9.34
N TRP A 128 -3.49 12.59 8.88
CA TRP A 128 -4.80 13.23 8.93
C TRP A 128 -5.83 12.34 9.61
N HIS A 129 -6.67 12.95 10.41
CA HIS A 129 -7.89 12.36 10.91
C HIS A 129 -9.03 12.68 9.94
N CYS A 130 -9.61 11.65 9.34
CA CYS A 130 -10.60 11.77 8.28
C CYS A 130 -11.95 11.20 8.75
N VAL A 131 -12.77 12.06 9.36
CA VAL A 131 -14.16 11.76 9.76
C VAL A 131 -15.01 12.99 9.50
N ASN A 132 -15.87 12.96 8.49
CA ASN A 132 -16.69 14.08 8.00
C ASN A 132 -15.88 15.28 7.50
N GLU A 133 -14.87 15.70 8.24
CA GLU A 133 -13.92 16.75 7.90
C GLU A 133 -12.50 16.24 8.10
N ASP A 134 -11.62 16.58 7.19
CA ASP A 134 -10.20 16.27 7.29
C ASP A 134 -9.51 17.24 8.25
N LYS A 135 -8.82 16.70 9.25
CA LYS A 135 -8.03 17.48 10.19
C LYS A 135 -6.64 16.90 10.32
N GLU A 136 -5.63 17.72 10.07
CA GLU A 136 -4.25 17.28 10.30
C GLU A 136 -4.04 16.99 11.79
N ILE A 137 -3.34 15.87 12.06
CA ILE A 137 -3.04 15.45 13.43
C ILE A 137 -1.82 16.24 13.90
N ASP A 138 -2.02 17.05 14.95
CA ASP A 138 -0.94 17.76 15.62
C ASP A 138 -0.13 16.78 16.48
N GLY A 139 1.11 16.50 16.07
CA GLY A 139 1.98 15.54 16.74
C GLY A 139 3.38 15.50 16.14
N ALA A 140 4.28 14.79 16.82
CA ALA A 140 5.66 14.61 16.39
C ALA A 140 5.76 13.43 15.41
N ARG A 141 6.16 13.72 14.17
CA ARG A 141 6.58 12.72 13.18
C ARG A 141 8.08 12.53 13.26
N ARG A 142 8.52 11.27 13.27
CA ARG A 142 9.93 10.90 13.35
C ARG A 142 10.24 9.81 12.35
N CYS A 143 11.45 9.81 11.83
CA CYS A 143 12.02 8.67 11.13
C CYS A 143 13.38 8.37 11.72
N TYR A 144 13.69 7.10 11.93
CA TYR A 144 14.97 6.64 12.43
C TYR A 144 15.22 5.19 12.02
N THR A 145 16.48 4.77 12.07
CA THR A 145 16.85 3.37 11.83
C THR A 145 16.71 2.58 13.14
N SER A 146 16.01 1.47 13.09
CA SER A 146 15.87 0.55 14.22
C SER A 146 17.20 -0.09 14.56
N LEU A 147 17.58 -0.10 15.86
CA LEU A 147 18.84 -0.66 16.32
C LEU A 147 18.88 -2.20 16.32
N TRP A 148 17.74 -2.86 16.15
CA TRP A 148 17.69 -4.32 16.25
C TRP A 148 17.44 -5.04 14.91
N ASN A 149 17.01 -4.32 13.86
CA ASN A 149 16.73 -4.92 12.56
C ASN A 149 17.11 -4.05 11.36
N ASP A 150 17.77 -2.91 11.60
CA ASP A 150 18.25 -1.94 10.61
C ASP A 150 17.16 -1.40 9.65
N SER A 151 15.87 -1.62 9.93
CA SER A 151 14.77 -1.06 9.14
C SER A 151 14.52 0.40 9.51
N LEU A 152 13.97 1.19 8.58
CA LEU A 152 13.42 2.50 8.90
C LEU A 152 12.14 2.33 9.74
N ILE A 153 11.99 3.19 10.73
CA ILE A 153 10.76 3.31 11.51
C ILE A 153 10.19 4.71 11.28
N PHE A 154 8.96 4.78 10.83
CA PHE A 154 8.18 6.00 10.75
C PHE A 154 7.20 6.01 11.92
N ASP A 155 7.40 6.92 12.87
CA ASP A 155 6.73 6.94 14.17
C ASP A 155 5.97 8.26 14.36
N MET A 156 4.68 8.18 14.70
CA MET A 156 3.82 9.30 15.01
C MET A 156 3.45 9.30 16.47
N ARG A 157 3.64 10.44 17.15
CA ARG A 157 3.36 10.60 18.58
C ARG A 157 2.56 11.87 18.88
N CYS A 158 1.52 11.72 19.69
CA CYS A 158 0.73 12.80 20.29
C CYS A 158 0.91 12.76 21.82
N GLY A 159 2.17 12.93 22.28
CA GLY A 159 2.57 12.66 23.66
C GLY A 159 2.89 11.18 23.90
N LEU A 160 1.97 10.28 23.60
CA LEU A 160 2.15 8.83 23.56
C LEU A 160 2.28 8.36 22.11
N PRO A 161 2.75 7.12 21.86
CA PRO A 161 2.69 6.50 20.55
C PRO A 161 1.26 6.52 20.02
N LEU A 162 1.09 6.89 18.75
CA LEU A 162 -0.20 6.87 18.06
C LEU A 162 -0.25 5.75 17.04
N PHE A 163 0.75 5.66 16.21
CA PHE A 163 1.00 4.57 15.26
C PHE A 163 2.43 4.63 14.75
N ALA A 164 2.87 3.54 14.17
CA ALA A 164 4.09 3.47 13.37
C ALA A 164 3.88 2.63 12.11
N PHE A 165 4.75 2.83 11.11
CA PHE A 165 4.87 1.93 9.97
C PHE A 165 6.35 1.75 9.63
N ALA A 166 6.68 0.58 9.10
CA ALA A 166 8.07 0.20 8.86
C ALA A 166 8.20 -0.68 7.62
N PRO A 167 9.15 -0.40 6.71
CA PRO A 167 9.46 -1.27 5.59
C PRO A 167 10.48 -2.33 5.97
N MET A 168 10.34 -3.53 5.39
CA MET A 168 11.38 -4.54 5.30
C MET A 168 11.48 -5.06 3.86
N MET A 169 12.62 -5.55 3.45
CA MET A 169 12.88 -5.99 2.08
C MET A 169 13.44 -7.42 2.07
N ASP A 170 13.06 -8.19 1.03
CA ASP A 170 13.55 -9.56 0.82
C ASP A 170 14.90 -9.63 0.08
N GLN A 171 15.41 -8.48 -0.39
CA GLN A 171 16.72 -8.33 -1.01
C GLN A 171 17.55 -7.30 -0.26
N PRO A 172 18.88 -7.33 -0.35
CA PRO A 172 19.74 -6.27 0.16
C PRO A 172 19.39 -4.93 -0.47
N CYS A 173 18.97 -3.97 0.35
CA CYS A 173 18.63 -2.62 -0.08
C CYS A 173 19.32 -1.60 0.83
N SER A 174 19.74 -0.49 0.24
CA SER A 174 20.12 0.69 1.00
C SER A 174 18.87 1.47 1.41
N SER A 175 18.86 1.98 2.64
CA SER A 175 17.76 2.77 3.18
C SER A 175 18.30 4.13 3.63
N THR A 176 17.71 5.20 3.12
CA THR A 176 18.08 6.57 3.52
C THR A 176 16.84 7.39 3.81
N PHE A 177 16.96 8.38 4.69
CA PHE A 177 15.90 9.36 4.94
C PHE A 177 16.48 10.72 5.27
N GLN A 178 15.66 11.75 5.08
CA GLN A 178 15.98 13.13 5.41
C GLN A 178 14.72 13.86 5.86
N GLU A 179 14.79 14.57 6.97
CA GLU A 179 13.74 15.49 7.39
C GLU A 179 13.86 16.80 6.61
N THR A 180 12.76 17.27 6.04
CA THR A 180 12.65 18.49 5.26
C THR A 180 11.42 19.28 5.67
N ASP A 181 11.28 20.52 5.22
CA ASP A 181 10.07 21.32 5.42
C ASP A 181 8.80 20.68 4.78
N ALA A 182 8.99 19.87 3.74
CA ALA A 182 7.91 19.16 3.06
C ALA A 182 7.50 17.86 3.77
N GLY A 183 8.28 17.38 4.71
CA GLY A 183 8.09 16.12 5.42
C GLY A 183 9.35 15.25 5.46
N ILE A 184 9.17 13.99 5.76
CA ILE A 184 10.24 13.00 5.82
C ILE A 184 10.37 12.33 4.46
N VAL A 185 11.40 12.70 3.72
CA VAL A 185 11.75 12.10 2.43
C VAL A 185 12.58 10.86 2.69
N TYR A 186 12.30 9.77 1.98
CA TYR A 186 13.03 8.51 2.13
C TYR A 186 13.26 7.83 0.78
N ARG A 187 14.24 6.93 0.76
CA ARG A 187 14.56 6.10 -0.39
C ARG A 187 15.00 4.70 0.07
N LEU A 188 14.42 3.68 -0.55
CA LEU A 188 14.74 2.27 -0.39
C LEU A 188 15.21 1.77 -1.75
N ALA A 189 16.50 1.47 -1.89
CA ALA A 189 17.12 1.20 -3.19
C ALA A 189 17.85 -0.14 -3.21
N HIS A 190 17.60 -0.92 -4.25
CA HIS A 190 18.32 -2.14 -4.59
C HIS A 190 19.22 -1.90 -5.80
N ASP A 191 20.51 -2.15 -5.60
CA ASP A 191 21.51 -2.06 -6.65
C ASP A 191 21.81 -3.45 -7.21
N CYS A 192 21.79 -3.59 -8.54
CA CYS A 192 22.11 -4.84 -9.20
C CYS A 192 22.74 -4.61 -10.58
N THR A 193 23.43 -5.63 -11.06
CA THR A 193 23.82 -5.73 -12.48
C THR A 193 23.04 -6.85 -13.10
N LEU A 194 22.30 -6.56 -14.17
CA LEU A 194 21.44 -7.50 -14.86
C LEU A 194 22.12 -7.95 -16.17
N GLU A 195 22.28 -9.25 -16.35
CA GLU A 195 22.65 -9.82 -17.63
C GLU A 195 21.50 -9.67 -18.66
N PRO A 196 21.77 -9.75 -19.98
CA PRO A 196 20.73 -9.67 -21.00
C PRO A 196 19.57 -10.66 -20.74
N GLY A 197 18.35 -10.13 -20.57
CA GLY A 197 17.15 -10.91 -20.29
C GLY A 197 16.98 -11.38 -18.83
N GLU A 198 17.94 -11.13 -17.96
CA GLU A 198 17.86 -11.45 -16.55
C GLU A 198 16.81 -10.59 -15.85
N ALA A 199 16.15 -11.17 -14.84
CA ALA A 199 15.15 -10.48 -14.04
C ALA A 199 15.46 -10.61 -12.55
N VAL A 200 15.22 -9.52 -11.82
CA VAL A 200 15.32 -9.46 -10.34
C VAL A 200 14.02 -8.93 -9.78
N THR A 201 13.57 -9.54 -8.69
CA THR A 201 12.38 -9.13 -7.93
C THR A 201 12.80 -8.65 -6.55
N VAL A 202 12.25 -7.50 -6.15
CA VAL A 202 12.35 -6.97 -4.78
C VAL A 202 10.95 -6.72 -4.24
N THR A 203 10.70 -7.19 -3.03
CA THR A 203 9.43 -6.96 -2.33
C THR A 203 9.68 -6.11 -1.10
N PHE A 204 8.94 -5.02 -0.99
CA PHE A 204 8.93 -4.09 0.13
C PHE A 204 7.70 -4.39 0.99
N TYR A 205 7.91 -4.94 2.18
CA TYR A 205 6.88 -5.33 3.15
C TYR A 205 6.68 -4.18 4.14
N TRP A 206 5.53 -3.54 4.11
CA TRP A 206 5.18 -2.42 4.97
C TRP A 206 4.28 -2.86 6.10
N GLY A 207 4.83 -2.98 7.29
CA GLY A 207 4.06 -3.26 8.49
C GLY A 207 3.50 -1.98 9.11
N VAL A 208 2.31 -2.07 9.66
CA VAL A 208 1.64 -0.98 10.40
C VAL A 208 1.33 -1.48 11.81
N GLY A 209 1.52 -0.64 12.81
CA GLY A 209 1.28 -0.99 14.21
C GLY A 209 0.99 0.23 15.07
N PHE A 210 0.50 -0.02 16.28
CA PHE A 210 0.26 1.02 17.27
C PHE A 210 1.58 1.72 17.68
N GLU A 211 2.68 0.99 17.66
CA GLU A 211 4.02 1.48 17.97
C GLU A 211 5.08 0.83 17.07
N GLU A 212 6.34 1.27 17.19
CA GLU A 212 7.46 0.84 16.38
C GLU A 212 7.67 -0.68 16.34
N VAL A 213 7.59 -1.34 17.51
CA VAL A 213 7.80 -2.79 17.61
C VAL A 213 6.69 -3.54 16.88
N ALA A 214 5.45 -3.13 17.04
CA ALA A 214 4.32 -3.74 16.34
C ALA A 214 4.43 -3.58 14.82
N ALA A 215 4.78 -2.38 14.34
CA ALA A 215 4.97 -2.13 12.91
C ALA A 215 6.11 -2.96 12.32
N ALA A 216 7.28 -2.96 12.97
CA ALA A 216 8.43 -3.72 12.50
C ALA A 216 8.21 -5.24 12.59
N THR A 217 7.48 -5.73 13.62
CA THR A 217 7.11 -7.14 13.74
C THR A 217 6.16 -7.57 12.63
N SER A 218 5.15 -6.75 12.30
CA SER A 218 4.23 -7.04 11.19
C SER A 218 4.96 -7.13 9.85
N ALA A 219 5.87 -6.18 9.56
CA ALA A 219 6.69 -6.24 8.35
C ALA A 219 7.58 -7.51 8.31
N LYS A 220 8.20 -7.86 9.45
CA LYS A 220 9.07 -9.03 9.57
C LYS A 220 8.31 -10.34 9.41
N GLU A 221 7.09 -10.42 9.91
CA GLU A 221 6.26 -11.61 9.79
C GLU A 221 5.85 -11.85 8.34
N MET A 222 5.35 -10.83 7.63
CA MET A 222 5.08 -10.92 6.20
C MET A 222 6.33 -11.30 5.39
N LEU A 223 7.50 -10.71 5.71
CA LEU A 223 8.77 -11.07 5.08
C LEU A 223 9.14 -12.54 5.33
N ARG A 224 8.96 -13.03 6.56
CA ARG A 224 9.26 -14.42 6.94
C ARG A 224 8.37 -15.42 6.21
N GLN A 225 7.10 -15.11 6.01
CA GLN A 225 6.16 -15.92 5.26
C GLN A 225 6.46 -15.86 3.75
N GLY A 226 6.87 -14.69 3.27
CA GLY A 226 7.22 -14.43 1.88
C GLY A 226 6.01 -14.09 1.01
N TRP A 227 6.26 -13.26 0.00
CA TRP A 227 5.19 -12.71 -0.85
C TRP A 227 4.36 -13.77 -1.59
N GLN A 228 4.95 -14.91 -1.94
CA GLN A 228 4.25 -16.00 -2.63
C GLN A 228 3.16 -16.61 -1.72
N HIS A 229 3.51 -16.83 -0.45
CA HIS A 229 2.57 -17.33 0.55
C HIS A 229 1.44 -16.32 0.78
N GLU A 230 1.78 -15.06 1.02
CA GLU A 230 0.82 -13.98 1.24
C GLU A 230 -0.15 -13.81 0.06
N LEU A 231 0.40 -13.89 -1.15
CA LEU A 231 -0.40 -13.82 -2.37
C LEU A 231 -1.34 -15.01 -2.50
N GLN A 232 -0.86 -16.23 -2.21
CA GLN A 232 -1.68 -17.44 -2.30
C GLN A 232 -2.83 -17.41 -1.29
N VAL A 233 -2.54 -17.13 -0.02
CA VAL A 233 -3.56 -17.04 1.04
C VAL A 233 -4.62 -16.00 0.68
N THR A 234 -4.19 -14.81 0.24
CA THR A 234 -5.12 -13.75 -0.14
C THR A 234 -5.94 -14.14 -1.38
N THR A 235 -5.31 -14.73 -2.39
CA THR A 235 -6.01 -15.20 -3.60
C THR A 235 -7.05 -16.26 -3.27
N ASP A 236 -6.70 -17.26 -2.46
CA ASP A 236 -7.63 -18.31 -2.04
C ASP A 236 -8.82 -17.74 -1.26
N TRP A 237 -8.55 -16.77 -0.38
CA TRP A 237 -9.60 -16.08 0.38
C TRP A 237 -10.56 -15.29 -0.51
N LEU A 238 -10.03 -14.56 -1.49
CA LEU A 238 -10.81 -13.78 -2.47
C LEU A 238 -11.61 -14.72 -3.38
N ASP A 239 -10.98 -15.75 -3.92
CA ASP A 239 -11.62 -16.69 -4.85
C ASP A 239 -12.74 -17.52 -4.19
N ALA A 240 -12.61 -17.80 -2.89
CA ALA A 240 -13.68 -18.45 -2.11
C ALA A 240 -14.95 -17.57 -1.95
N ARG A 241 -14.81 -16.25 -2.13
CA ARG A 241 -15.89 -15.26 -1.99
C ARG A 241 -16.38 -14.68 -3.31
N ARG A 242 -15.80 -15.10 -4.43
CA ARG A 242 -16.21 -14.65 -5.76
C ARG A 242 -17.59 -15.19 -6.13
N TRP A 243 -18.40 -14.31 -6.72
CA TRP A 243 -19.66 -14.69 -7.32
C TRP A 243 -19.46 -15.04 -8.79
N PRO A 244 -19.79 -16.27 -9.23
CA PRO A 244 -19.70 -16.65 -10.62
C PRO A 244 -20.84 -16.02 -11.43
N ILE A 245 -20.51 -15.26 -12.45
CA ILE A 245 -21.45 -14.62 -13.38
C ILE A 245 -21.09 -15.05 -14.80
N PRO A 246 -22.06 -15.49 -15.64
CA PRO A 246 -21.77 -16.00 -16.99
C PRO A 246 -21.07 -15.01 -17.92
N ASP A 247 -21.31 -13.70 -17.75
CA ASP A 247 -20.64 -12.65 -18.50
C ASP A 247 -19.36 -12.26 -17.78
N ALA A 248 -18.20 -12.48 -18.39
CA ALA A 248 -16.88 -12.26 -17.78
C ALA A 248 -16.59 -10.78 -17.46
N GLN A 249 -17.18 -9.82 -18.18
CA GLN A 249 -16.99 -8.39 -17.87
C GLN A 249 -17.83 -7.99 -16.66
N LEU A 250 -19.07 -8.49 -16.62
CA LEU A 250 -19.96 -8.27 -15.49
C LEU A 250 -19.45 -8.98 -14.23
N GLU A 251 -18.93 -10.20 -14.36
CA GLU A 251 -18.30 -10.94 -13.25
C GLU A 251 -17.15 -10.14 -12.62
N ARG A 252 -16.24 -9.65 -13.45
CA ARG A 252 -15.12 -8.83 -12.99
C ARG A 252 -15.61 -7.54 -12.31
N LEU A 253 -16.54 -6.83 -12.94
CA LEU A 253 -17.11 -5.60 -12.39
C LEU A 253 -17.78 -5.85 -11.04
N TYR A 254 -18.60 -6.90 -10.95
CA TYR A 254 -19.29 -7.26 -9.73
C TYR A 254 -18.31 -7.61 -8.61
N ASN A 255 -17.38 -8.53 -8.85
CA ASN A 255 -16.44 -8.98 -7.82
C ASN A 255 -15.47 -7.86 -7.38
N THR A 256 -15.01 -7.00 -8.29
CA THR A 256 -14.24 -5.81 -7.91
C THR A 256 -15.01 -4.90 -6.95
N ASN A 257 -16.30 -4.66 -7.21
CA ASN A 257 -17.13 -3.83 -6.34
C ASN A 257 -17.49 -4.55 -5.02
N LEU A 258 -17.72 -5.87 -5.06
CA LEU A 258 -17.93 -6.68 -3.86
C LEU A 258 -16.74 -6.55 -2.90
N PHE A 259 -15.52 -6.76 -3.38
CA PHE A 259 -14.31 -6.62 -2.56
C PHE A 259 -14.05 -5.18 -2.12
N PHE A 260 -14.34 -4.20 -2.99
CA PHE A 260 -14.30 -2.80 -2.58
C PHE A 260 -15.25 -2.54 -1.41
N CYS A 261 -16.51 -2.91 -1.52
CA CYS A 261 -17.49 -2.73 -0.44
C CYS A 261 -17.05 -3.47 0.83
N LEU A 262 -16.62 -4.73 0.71
CA LEU A 262 -16.21 -5.55 1.85
C LEU A 262 -15.04 -4.90 2.62
N PHE A 263 -13.94 -4.58 1.94
CA PHE A 263 -12.75 -4.02 2.58
C PHE A 263 -12.86 -2.52 2.91
N TYR A 264 -13.80 -1.80 2.32
CA TYR A 264 -13.99 -0.38 2.61
C TYR A 264 -15.17 -0.09 3.54
N SER A 265 -16.03 -1.07 3.84
CA SER A 265 -17.14 -0.90 4.79
C SER A 265 -16.91 -1.57 6.14
N ALA A 266 -15.90 -2.40 6.25
CA ALA A 266 -15.49 -3.06 7.48
C ALA A 266 -13.97 -2.96 7.65
N GLY A 267 -13.51 -3.00 8.88
CA GLY A 267 -12.09 -3.04 9.17
C GLY A 267 -11.78 -3.20 10.64
N ILE A 268 -10.54 -3.58 10.92
CA ILE A 268 -10.03 -3.76 12.28
C ILE A 268 -9.30 -2.48 12.69
N THR A 269 -9.60 -2.00 13.89
CA THR A 269 -8.96 -0.81 14.47
C THR A 269 -7.54 -1.14 14.93
N LEU A 270 -6.59 -0.27 14.60
CA LEU A 270 -5.17 -0.51 14.86
C LEU A 270 -4.83 -0.58 16.36
N ASP A 271 -5.54 0.18 17.18
CA ASP A 271 -5.27 0.36 18.61
C ASP A 271 -6.02 -0.61 19.51
N THR A 272 -7.23 -1.05 19.15
CA THR A 272 -8.05 -1.94 19.99
C THR A 272 -8.27 -3.32 19.39
N GLU A 273 -7.88 -3.52 18.13
CA GLU A 273 -8.05 -4.78 17.38
C GLU A 273 -9.52 -5.22 17.24
N GLU A 274 -10.43 -4.28 17.30
CA GLU A 274 -11.86 -4.54 17.16
C GLU A 274 -12.30 -4.42 15.70
N LEU A 275 -13.09 -5.38 15.26
CA LEU A 275 -13.78 -5.30 13.97
C LEU A 275 -14.91 -4.27 14.07
N VAL A 276 -14.90 -3.28 13.21
CA VAL A 276 -15.92 -2.24 13.17
C VAL A 276 -16.48 -2.08 11.75
N LEU A 277 -17.76 -1.73 11.68
CA LEU A 277 -18.43 -1.36 10.45
C LEU A 277 -18.46 0.17 10.33
N VAL A 278 -18.14 0.67 9.15
CA VAL A 278 -18.13 2.09 8.83
C VAL A 278 -18.79 2.32 7.47
N THR A 279 -19.16 3.56 7.18
CA THR A 279 -19.71 3.88 5.87
C THR A 279 -18.65 3.73 4.77
N SER A 280 -17.43 4.20 5.00
CA SER A 280 -16.32 4.01 4.07
C SER A 280 -14.96 4.16 4.75
N ARG A 281 -14.00 3.33 4.40
CA ARG A 281 -12.59 3.48 4.75
C ARG A 281 -11.79 4.28 3.69
N SER A 282 -12.48 4.95 2.79
CA SER A 282 -11.85 5.85 1.82
C SER A 282 -11.88 7.28 2.36
N PRO A 283 -10.71 7.94 2.54
CA PRO A 283 -10.66 9.35 2.92
C PRO A 283 -11.19 10.27 1.82
N ARG A 284 -11.43 9.74 0.61
CA ARG A 284 -12.02 10.49 -0.52
C ARG A 284 -13.54 10.49 -0.52
N TYR A 285 -14.15 9.76 0.39
CA TYR A 285 -15.60 9.78 0.58
C TYR A 285 -15.98 10.75 1.71
N TYR A 286 -16.95 11.63 1.46
CA TYR A 286 -17.29 12.74 2.35
C TYR A 286 -17.75 12.37 3.76
N VAL A 287 -18.15 11.11 3.98
CA VAL A 287 -18.54 10.57 5.30
C VAL A 287 -17.60 9.45 5.76
N SER A 288 -16.34 9.50 5.34
CA SER A 288 -15.33 8.48 5.66
C SER A 288 -15.37 8.07 7.15
N ALA A 289 -15.25 6.79 7.42
CA ALA A 289 -15.21 6.17 8.75
C ALA A 289 -16.33 6.56 9.74
N ALA A 290 -17.28 7.42 9.35
CA ALA A 290 -18.47 7.68 10.13
C ALA A 290 -19.53 6.60 9.86
N TYR A 291 -20.36 6.35 10.84
CA TYR A 291 -21.54 5.51 10.65
C TYR A 291 -22.72 6.35 10.20
N TRP A 292 -23.22 6.10 9.00
CA TRP A 292 -24.41 6.75 8.44
C TRP A 292 -25.46 5.70 8.12
N ASP A 293 -26.56 5.70 8.87
CA ASP A 293 -27.61 4.68 8.79
C ASP A 293 -28.06 4.38 7.36
N ARG A 294 -28.39 5.40 6.58
CA ARG A 294 -28.86 5.23 5.21
C ARG A 294 -27.80 4.51 4.35
N ASP A 295 -26.58 5.02 4.31
CA ASP A 295 -25.52 4.51 3.44
C ASP A 295 -25.06 3.13 3.92
N SER A 296 -24.96 2.93 5.23
CA SER A 296 -24.58 1.65 5.82
C SER A 296 -25.63 0.56 5.58
N LEU A 297 -26.92 0.87 5.72
CA LEU A 297 -28.00 -0.08 5.52
C LEU A 297 -28.30 -0.39 4.04
N LEU A 298 -27.99 0.56 3.12
CA LEU A 298 -28.28 0.36 1.70
C LEU A 298 -27.18 -0.39 0.94
N TRP A 299 -25.93 -0.28 1.33
CA TRP A 299 -24.83 -0.91 0.59
C TRP A 299 -23.74 -1.56 1.45
N SER A 300 -23.34 -0.99 2.59
CA SER A 300 -22.26 -1.56 3.40
C SER A 300 -22.66 -2.88 4.06
N PHE A 301 -23.73 -2.89 4.83
CA PHE A 301 -24.17 -4.08 5.56
C PHE A 301 -24.65 -5.22 4.65
N PRO A 302 -25.49 -4.98 3.64
CA PRO A 302 -25.87 -6.06 2.73
C PRO A 302 -24.66 -6.74 2.10
N THR A 303 -23.66 -5.97 1.68
CA THR A 303 -22.46 -6.54 1.07
C THR A 303 -21.64 -7.36 2.06
N VAL A 304 -21.43 -6.86 3.29
CA VAL A 304 -20.66 -7.60 4.32
C VAL A 304 -21.38 -8.88 4.71
N VAL A 305 -22.69 -8.85 4.91
CA VAL A 305 -23.50 -10.03 5.27
C VAL A 305 -23.55 -11.07 4.15
N ASP A 306 -23.51 -10.63 2.90
CA ASP A 306 -23.62 -11.52 1.73
C ASP A 306 -22.26 -12.14 1.33
N ALA A 307 -21.17 -11.49 1.71
CA ALA A 307 -19.80 -11.92 1.37
C ALA A 307 -19.15 -12.84 2.41
N ASP A 308 -19.64 -12.87 3.64
CA ASP A 308 -19.12 -13.64 4.76
C ASP A 308 -20.09 -14.74 5.15
#